data_a995f15d6a09f4ab7fb7aae013519c42
#
_entry.id   a995f15d6a09f4ab7fb7aae013519c42
#
_cell.length_a   1.000
_cell.length_b   1.000
_cell.length_c   1.000
_cell.angle_alpha   90.00
_cell.angle_beta   90.00
_cell.angle_gamma   90.00
#
_symmetry.space_group_name_H-M   'P 1'
#
loop_
_entity.id
_entity.type
_entity.pdbx_description
1 polymer ?
#
loop_
_entity_poly.entity_id
_entity_poly.type
_entity_poly.pdbx_seq_one_letter_code
_entity_poly.pdbx_strand_id
1 'polypeptide(L)'
;VVLAVAASCFGCKAFRTLGEQRINAQGAPYELIVVCDQPEWQGALGDTLRSILTEPVAGLNQREPLFDVLRVLPSGFENLVTRHRNVLQVLVDAEVEEPAAAVQYDLYAQPQIVVTLQGPTQQSLVDYLGAHREELLYVLEKAERDRTIDFGRKFPDKFLAGLVKEQFGVDFSVPQGYKLRAKGDDFLWISYEFPQASQGFFIYSYPYTGKQALTVEALTEARNRFAARIPGPSEGSYMITADVYEPDLRTFRLAGRRF
;
A
#
# COMPACT_ATOMS: atom_id res chain seq x y z
N VAL A 1 11.03 -25.01 -2.44
CA VAL A 1 9.79 -25.72 -2.77
C VAL A 1 9.00 -24.80 -3.69
N VAL A 2 8.77 -25.27 -4.93
CA VAL A 2 8.13 -24.53 -6.02
C VAL A 2 6.64 -24.49 -5.73
N LEU A 3 6.06 -23.28 -5.59
CA LEU A 3 4.62 -23.10 -5.55
C LEU A 3 4.06 -23.48 -6.94
N ALA A 4 3.39 -24.61 -7.01
CA ALA A 4 2.69 -25.02 -8.22
C ALA A 4 1.39 -24.19 -8.34
N VAL A 5 1.43 -23.19 -9.22
CA VAL A 5 0.21 -22.54 -9.70
C VAL A 5 -0.51 -23.54 -10.59
N ALA A 6 -1.54 -24.19 -10.06
CA ALA A 6 -2.46 -24.97 -10.85
C ALA A 6 -3.30 -24.00 -11.70
N ALA A 7 -2.83 -23.72 -12.92
CA ALA A 7 -3.62 -23.07 -13.94
C ALA A 7 -4.64 -24.08 -14.48
N SER A 8 -5.81 -24.16 -13.86
CA SER A 8 -6.96 -24.81 -14.48
C SER A 8 -7.44 -23.92 -15.63
N CYS A 9 -6.95 -24.22 -16.84
CA CYS A 9 -7.44 -23.65 -18.07
C CYS A 9 -8.89 -24.12 -18.34
N PHE A 10 -9.88 -23.48 -17.72
CA PHE A 10 -11.20 -23.44 -18.29
C PHE A 10 -11.22 -22.32 -19.32
N GLY A 11 -11.10 -22.71 -20.59
CA GLY A 11 -11.24 -21.82 -21.72
C GLY A 11 -12.66 -21.30 -21.86
N CYS A 12 -13.02 -20.31 -21.06
CA CYS A 12 -14.07 -19.38 -21.41
C CYS A 12 -13.44 -18.29 -22.25
N LYS A 13 -13.63 -18.39 -23.57
CA LYS A 13 -13.49 -17.24 -24.46
C LYS A 13 -14.44 -16.16 -23.94
N ALA A 14 -13.90 -15.26 -23.13
CA ALA A 14 -14.58 -14.04 -22.78
C ALA A 14 -14.77 -13.25 -24.08
N PHE A 15 -15.96 -13.28 -24.63
CA PHE A 15 -16.43 -12.27 -25.56
C PHE A 15 -16.26 -10.93 -24.85
N ARG A 16 -15.21 -10.18 -25.21
CA ARG A 16 -15.10 -8.76 -24.87
C ARG A 16 -16.21 -8.05 -25.62
N THR A 17 -17.35 -7.90 -25.01
CA THR A 17 -18.37 -6.94 -25.42
C THR A 17 -17.77 -5.54 -25.25
N LEU A 18 -17.43 -4.91 -26.34
CA LEU A 18 -17.11 -3.49 -26.42
C LEU A 18 -18.29 -2.72 -25.85
N GLY A 19 -18.14 -2.12 -24.67
CA GLY A 19 -19.10 -1.14 -24.15
C GLY A 19 -19.67 -1.35 -22.74
N GLU A 20 -19.36 -2.40 -22.00
CA GLU A 20 -19.75 -2.44 -20.58
C GLU A 20 -18.91 -1.45 -19.79
N GLN A 21 -19.54 -0.35 -19.38
CA GLN A 21 -18.97 0.57 -18.40
C GLN A 21 -18.76 -0.21 -17.10
N ARG A 22 -17.52 -0.57 -16.81
CA ARG A 22 -17.21 -1.26 -15.55
C ARG A 22 -17.57 -0.35 -14.39
N ILE A 23 -18.26 -0.92 -13.42
CA ILE A 23 -18.67 -0.19 -12.21
C ILE A 23 -17.42 0.19 -11.41
N ASN A 24 -17.35 1.45 -11.00
CA ASN A 24 -16.24 1.91 -10.16
C ASN A 24 -16.29 1.29 -8.76
N ALA A 25 -15.14 0.87 -8.28
CA ALA A 25 -14.99 0.46 -6.90
C ALA A 25 -15.21 1.63 -5.93
N GLN A 26 -15.70 1.32 -4.72
CA GLN A 26 -16.03 2.27 -3.67
C GLN A 26 -15.12 2.04 -2.44
N GLY A 27 -15.23 2.92 -1.46
CA GLY A 27 -14.47 2.87 -0.22
C GLY A 27 -13.25 3.79 -0.21
N ALA A 28 -12.81 4.15 0.99
CA ALA A 28 -11.62 4.96 1.22
C ALA A 28 -10.34 4.13 0.98
N PRO A 29 -9.19 4.77 0.70
CA PRO A 29 -7.90 4.09 0.71
C PRO A 29 -7.68 3.37 2.06
N TYR A 30 -7.15 2.15 1.99
CA TYR A 30 -6.89 1.27 3.14
C TYR A 30 -8.14 0.86 3.95
N GLU A 31 -9.35 1.15 3.49
CA GLU A 31 -10.58 0.57 4.02
C GLU A 31 -10.74 -0.85 3.48
N LEU A 32 -11.06 -1.82 4.34
CA LEU A 32 -11.16 -3.23 4.01
C LEU A 32 -12.46 -3.84 4.54
N ILE A 33 -13.29 -4.37 3.65
CA ILE A 33 -14.44 -5.19 4.03
C ILE A 33 -13.96 -6.61 4.34
N VAL A 34 -14.24 -7.10 5.55
CA VAL A 34 -14.07 -8.51 5.93
C VAL A 34 -15.43 -9.17 6.00
N VAL A 35 -15.67 -10.07 5.05
CA VAL A 35 -16.89 -10.89 5.00
C VAL A 35 -16.65 -12.15 5.82
N CYS A 36 -17.28 -12.24 6.98
CA CYS A 36 -17.02 -13.30 7.94
C CYS A 36 -18.23 -13.55 8.81
N ASP A 37 -18.57 -14.80 9.07
CA ASP A 37 -19.63 -15.19 9.97
C ASP A 37 -19.36 -14.78 11.42
N GLN A 38 -20.44 -14.70 12.23
CA GLN A 38 -20.35 -14.19 13.59
C GLN A 38 -19.46 -15.05 14.50
N PRO A 39 -19.59 -16.40 14.49
CA PRO A 39 -18.75 -17.24 15.35
C PRO A 39 -17.25 -17.13 15.05
N GLU A 40 -16.90 -17.10 13.76
CA GLU A 40 -15.52 -16.98 13.28
C GLU A 40 -14.93 -15.62 13.68
N TRP A 41 -15.71 -14.54 13.51
CA TRP A 41 -15.27 -13.19 13.86
C TRP A 41 -15.09 -12.97 15.36
N GLN A 42 -15.89 -13.63 16.18
CA GLN A 42 -15.79 -13.55 17.65
C GLN A 42 -14.77 -14.52 18.25
N GLY A 43 -14.29 -15.48 17.46
CA GLY A 43 -13.32 -16.48 17.87
C GLY A 43 -11.87 -16.10 17.59
N ALA A 44 -10.98 -17.07 17.78
CA ALA A 44 -9.52 -16.91 17.58
C ALA A 44 -9.17 -16.47 16.16
N LEU A 45 -9.95 -16.89 15.15
CA LEU A 45 -9.74 -16.47 13.77
C LEU A 45 -9.97 -14.96 13.59
N GLY A 46 -11.05 -14.42 14.16
CA GLY A 46 -11.32 -13.00 14.13
C GLY A 46 -10.28 -12.17 14.90
N ASP A 47 -9.77 -12.68 16.03
CA ASP A 47 -8.68 -12.05 16.78
C ASP A 47 -7.40 -12.00 15.93
N THR A 48 -7.06 -13.11 15.26
CA THR A 48 -5.90 -13.20 14.37
C THR A 48 -6.02 -12.23 13.20
N LEU A 49 -7.18 -12.19 12.53
CA LEU A 49 -7.43 -11.26 11.42
C LEU A 49 -7.29 -9.80 11.89
N ARG A 50 -7.91 -9.43 13.00
CA ARG A 50 -7.77 -8.06 13.55
C ARG A 50 -6.32 -7.74 13.87
N SER A 51 -5.60 -8.64 14.55
CA SER A 51 -4.19 -8.44 14.89
C SER A 51 -3.32 -8.18 13.66
N ILE A 52 -3.56 -8.90 12.56
CA ILE A 52 -2.81 -8.74 11.31
C ILE A 52 -3.20 -7.45 10.58
N LEU A 53 -4.51 -7.28 10.34
CA LEU A 53 -5.01 -6.23 9.47
C LEU A 53 -5.00 -4.84 10.09
N THR A 54 -5.07 -4.75 11.42
CA THR A 54 -5.04 -3.46 12.14
C THR A 54 -3.74 -3.23 12.90
N GLU A 55 -2.65 -3.93 12.51
CA GLU A 55 -1.36 -3.62 13.10
C GLU A 55 -0.99 -2.14 12.86
N PRO A 56 -0.32 -1.50 13.81
CA PRO A 56 0.05 -0.11 13.65
C PRO A 56 1.06 0.08 12.52
N VAL A 57 0.81 1.08 11.67
CA VAL A 57 1.78 1.50 10.65
C VAL A 57 3.04 2.02 11.34
N ALA A 58 4.17 1.39 11.02
CA ALA A 58 5.45 1.77 11.58
C ALA A 58 5.86 3.18 11.12
N GLY A 59 6.49 3.95 12.00
CA GLY A 59 7.02 5.28 11.68
C GLY A 59 6.04 6.44 11.79
N LEU A 60 4.79 6.21 12.18
CA LEU A 60 3.84 7.28 12.46
C LEU A 60 3.90 7.71 13.93
N ASN A 61 3.77 9.02 14.17
CA ASN A 61 3.74 9.58 15.54
C ASN A 61 2.50 9.16 16.35
N GLN A 62 1.40 8.87 15.65
CA GLN A 62 0.16 8.33 16.22
C GLN A 62 -0.01 6.89 15.73
N ARG A 63 -0.58 6.05 16.59
CA ARG A 63 -0.89 4.68 16.19
C ARG A 63 -2.08 4.71 15.25
N GLU A 64 -1.84 4.44 14.00
CA GLU A 64 -2.86 4.27 12.97
C GLU A 64 -2.87 2.81 12.52
N PRO A 65 -4.05 2.18 12.41
CA PRO A 65 -4.13 0.82 11.90
C PRO A 65 -3.76 0.78 10.42
N LEU A 66 -3.15 -0.33 9.97
CA LEU A 66 -2.78 -0.51 8.57
C LEU A 66 -4.02 -0.49 7.67
N PHE A 67 -5.10 -1.17 8.09
CA PHE A 67 -6.40 -1.12 7.43
C PHE A 67 -7.50 -0.68 8.40
N ASP A 68 -8.44 0.13 7.89
CA ASP A 68 -9.73 0.38 8.54
C ASP A 68 -10.68 -0.79 8.19
N VAL A 69 -10.89 -1.67 9.15
CA VAL A 69 -11.58 -2.94 8.94
C VAL A 69 -13.05 -2.83 9.27
N LEU A 70 -13.89 -3.06 8.26
CA LEU A 70 -15.35 -3.13 8.37
C LEU A 70 -15.81 -4.59 8.20
N ARG A 71 -16.35 -5.18 9.25
CA ARG A 71 -16.88 -6.53 9.19
C ARG A 71 -18.30 -6.54 8.63
N VAL A 72 -18.57 -7.44 7.70
CA VAL A 72 -19.89 -7.71 7.11
C VAL A 72 -20.23 -9.19 7.22
N LEU A 73 -21.49 -9.51 7.51
CA LEU A 73 -21.98 -10.90 7.44
C LEU A 73 -22.06 -11.36 5.96
N PRO A 74 -21.87 -12.66 5.66
CA PRO A 74 -22.04 -13.17 4.30
C PRO A 74 -23.39 -12.80 3.68
N SER A 75 -24.48 -12.82 4.47
CA SER A 75 -25.83 -12.41 4.02
C SER A 75 -25.96 -10.92 3.69
N GLY A 76 -25.05 -10.08 4.21
CA GLY A 76 -25.00 -8.64 3.91
C GLY A 76 -24.01 -8.28 2.80
N PHE A 77 -23.26 -9.26 2.28
CA PHE A 77 -22.32 -9.02 1.19
C PHE A 77 -23.03 -9.03 -0.16
N GLU A 78 -23.78 -7.98 -0.43
CA GLU A 78 -24.57 -7.80 -1.63
C GLU A 78 -24.59 -6.35 -2.11
N ASN A 79 -25.08 -6.12 -3.32
CA ASN A 79 -25.31 -4.79 -3.90
C ASN A 79 -24.07 -3.89 -3.86
N LEU A 80 -24.15 -2.74 -3.16
CA LEU A 80 -23.07 -1.76 -3.07
C LEU A 80 -21.86 -2.30 -2.30
N VAL A 81 -22.08 -3.17 -1.31
CA VAL A 81 -20.99 -3.71 -0.47
C VAL A 81 -20.03 -4.56 -1.30
N THR A 82 -20.53 -5.30 -2.30
CA THR A 82 -19.69 -6.11 -3.19
C THR A 82 -18.72 -5.26 -4.02
N ARG A 83 -19.01 -3.97 -4.21
CA ARG A 83 -18.21 -3.03 -5.00
C ARG A 83 -17.08 -2.38 -4.23
N HIS A 84 -16.89 -2.78 -2.95
CA HIS A 84 -15.82 -2.21 -2.16
C HIS A 84 -14.45 -2.55 -2.74
N ARG A 85 -13.53 -1.59 -2.67
CA ARG A 85 -12.20 -1.69 -3.32
C ARG A 85 -11.31 -2.80 -2.79
N ASN A 86 -11.43 -3.13 -1.50
CA ASN A 86 -10.72 -4.22 -0.86
C ASN A 86 -11.73 -5.10 -0.12
N VAL A 87 -11.73 -6.38 -0.45
CA VAL A 87 -12.60 -7.37 0.17
C VAL A 87 -11.78 -8.59 0.58
N LEU A 88 -11.96 -9.03 1.81
CA LEU A 88 -11.48 -10.31 2.33
C LEU A 88 -12.69 -11.16 2.69
N GLN A 89 -12.93 -12.22 1.94
CA GLN A 89 -13.95 -13.22 2.24
C GLN A 89 -13.34 -14.36 3.04
N VAL A 90 -13.95 -14.72 4.15
CA VAL A 90 -13.52 -15.80 5.04
C VAL A 90 -14.54 -16.90 5.04
N LEU A 91 -14.15 -18.09 4.62
CA LEU A 91 -14.99 -19.26 4.52
C LEU A 91 -14.42 -20.42 5.33
N VAL A 92 -15.16 -20.84 6.35
CA VAL A 92 -14.86 -22.07 7.10
C VAL A 92 -15.84 -23.14 6.63
N ASP A 93 -15.33 -24.16 5.92
CA ASP A 93 -16.15 -25.19 5.30
C ASP A 93 -15.43 -26.55 5.42
N ALA A 94 -16.07 -27.49 6.11
CA ALA A 94 -15.49 -28.82 6.35
C ALA A 94 -15.27 -29.66 5.07
N GLU A 95 -15.85 -29.25 3.94
CA GLU A 95 -15.61 -29.89 2.63
C GLU A 95 -14.30 -29.39 1.98
N VAL A 96 -13.69 -28.32 2.48
CA VAL A 96 -12.38 -27.84 2.03
C VAL A 96 -11.29 -28.74 2.62
N GLU A 97 -10.45 -29.33 1.79
CA GLU A 97 -9.40 -30.27 2.24
C GLU A 97 -8.27 -29.56 2.98
N GLU A 98 -7.77 -28.42 2.44
CA GLU A 98 -6.63 -27.69 2.98
C GLU A 98 -6.91 -26.18 2.99
N PRO A 99 -6.36 -25.44 3.96
CA PRO A 99 -6.51 -24.00 4.00
C PRO A 99 -5.78 -23.34 2.82
N ALA A 100 -6.42 -22.37 2.19
CA ALA A 100 -5.88 -21.66 1.04
C ALA A 100 -6.38 -20.21 0.96
N ALA A 101 -5.61 -19.36 0.30
CA ALA A 101 -6.02 -18.02 -0.11
C ALA A 101 -6.00 -17.89 -1.63
N ALA A 102 -7.05 -17.31 -2.19
CA ALA A 102 -7.17 -16.98 -3.61
C ALA A 102 -7.34 -15.48 -3.79
N VAL A 103 -6.68 -14.90 -4.78
CA VAL A 103 -6.75 -13.46 -5.09
C VAL A 103 -7.39 -13.27 -6.44
N GLN A 104 -8.41 -12.43 -6.49
CA GLN A 104 -9.10 -12.03 -7.71
C GLN A 104 -9.11 -10.51 -7.83
N TYR A 105 -8.89 -10.00 -9.03
CA TYR A 105 -8.96 -8.58 -9.31
C TYR A 105 -10.20 -8.26 -10.14
N ASP A 106 -10.82 -7.11 -9.85
CA ASP A 106 -11.94 -6.55 -10.63
C ASP A 106 -13.13 -7.50 -10.77
N LEU A 107 -13.47 -8.26 -9.72
CA LEU A 107 -14.54 -9.25 -9.75
C LEU A 107 -15.93 -8.59 -9.83
N TYR A 108 -16.20 -7.59 -9.00
CA TYR A 108 -17.49 -6.89 -8.92
C TYR A 108 -17.41 -5.42 -9.33
N ALA A 109 -16.23 -4.81 -9.22
CA ALA A 109 -15.99 -3.40 -9.53
C ALA A 109 -14.54 -3.19 -9.92
N GLN A 110 -14.17 -1.99 -10.40
CA GLN A 110 -12.80 -1.70 -10.81
C GLN A 110 -12.38 -0.31 -10.32
N PRO A 111 -11.14 -0.17 -9.76
CA PRO A 111 -10.17 -1.21 -9.45
C PRO A 111 -10.47 -1.88 -8.10
N GLN A 112 -10.54 -3.20 -8.05
CA GLN A 112 -10.89 -3.96 -6.86
C GLN A 112 -9.91 -5.12 -6.64
N ILE A 113 -9.67 -5.46 -5.36
CA ILE A 113 -9.08 -6.74 -4.96
C ILE A 113 -10.08 -7.50 -4.08
N VAL A 114 -10.28 -8.77 -4.37
CA VAL A 114 -11.03 -9.72 -3.54
C VAL A 114 -10.08 -10.85 -3.17
N VAL A 115 -9.85 -11.03 -1.89
CA VAL A 115 -9.11 -12.17 -1.34
C VAL A 115 -10.12 -13.11 -0.71
N THR A 116 -10.10 -14.38 -1.11
CA THR A 116 -10.91 -15.43 -0.48
C THR A 116 -9.98 -16.32 0.34
N LEU A 117 -10.17 -16.34 1.64
CA LEU A 117 -9.50 -17.22 2.58
C LEU A 117 -10.45 -18.35 2.96
N GLN A 118 -10.11 -19.59 2.67
CA GLN A 118 -10.97 -20.74 2.93
C GLN A 118 -10.19 -21.88 3.61
N GLY A 119 -10.88 -22.67 4.44
CA GLY A 119 -10.27 -23.81 5.10
C GLY A 119 -11.29 -24.66 5.88
N PRO A 120 -10.89 -25.89 6.27
CA PRO A 120 -11.81 -26.85 6.91
C PRO A 120 -12.25 -26.45 8.32
N THR A 121 -11.43 -25.67 9.03
CA THR A 121 -11.69 -25.26 10.41
C THR A 121 -11.17 -23.86 10.68
N GLN A 122 -11.68 -23.20 11.73
CA GLN A 122 -11.12 -21.92 12.18
C GLN A 122 -9.62 -22.04 12.56
N GLN A 123 -9.24 -23.15 13.23
CA GLN A 123 -7.84 -23.34 13.65
C GLN A 123 -6.90 -23.47 12.45
N SER A 124 -7.31 -24.23 11.42
CA SER A 124 -6.47 -24.34 10.20
C SER A 124 -6.25 -23.00 9.50
N LEU A 125 -7.25 -22.10 9.54
CA LEU A 125 -7.09 -20.75 9.03
C LEU A 125 -6.22 -19.86 9.92
N VAL A 126 -6.27 -20.00 11.23
CA VAL A 126 -5.35 -19.33 12.16
C VAL A 126 -3.91 -19.73 11.88
N ASP A 127 -3.65 -21.03 11.74
CA ASP A 127 -2.31 -21.57 11.46
C ASP A 127 -1.82 -21.11 10.07
N TYR A 128 -2.70 -21.16 9.08
CA TYR A 128 -2.41 -20.64 7.73
C TYR A 128 -2.03 -19.15 7.73
N LEU A 129 -2.81 -18.32 8.42
CA LEU A 129 -2.54 -16.88 8.55
C LEU A 129 -1.23 -16.62 9.29
N GLY A 130 -0.88 -17.44 10.29
CA GLY A 130 0.42 -17.35 10.97
C GLY A 130 1.60 -17.59 10.02
N ALA A 131 1.45 -18.50 9.06
CA ALA A 131 2.49 -18.81 8.08
C ALA A 131 2.52 -17.86 6.88
N HIS A 132 1.37 -17.27 6.50
CA HIS A 132 1.20 -16.47 5.28
C HIS A 132 0.78 -15.02 5.54
N ARG A 133 1.06 -14.51 6.74
CA ARG A 133 0.71 -13.14 7.14
C ARG A 133 1.28 -12.10 6.17
N GLU A 134 2.55 -12.20 5.87
CA GLU A 134 3.26 -11.24 5.02
C GLU A 134 2.74 -11.24 3.57
N GLU A 135 2.36 -12.41 3.05
CA GLU A 135 1.78 -12.53 1.71
C GLU A 135 0.40 -11.87 1.65
N LEU A 136 -0.44 -12.07 2.67
CA LEU A 136 -1.76 -11.44 2.75
C LEU A 136 -1.64 -9.92 2.78
N LEU A 137 -0.80 -9.39 3.67
CA LEU A 137 -0.57 -7.95 3.75
C LEU A 137 0.01 -7.40 2.45
N TYR A 138 1.00 -8.08 1.88
CA TYR A 138 1.64 -7.67 0.63
C TYR A 138 0.64 -7.49 -0.51
N VAL A 139 -0.28 -8.45 -0.74
CA VAL A 139 -1.22 -8.36 -1.86
C VAL A 139 -2.25 -7.24 -1.66
N LEU A 140 -2.73 -7.03 -0.43
CA LEU A 140 -3.67 -5.97 -0.09
C LEU A 140 -3.02 -4.57 -0.22
N GLU A 141 -1.85 -4.37 0.37
CA GLU A 141 -1.10 -3.11 0.25
C GLU A 141 -0.65 -2.85 -1.19
N LYS A 142 -0.22 -3.90 -1.91
CA LYS A 142 0.15 -3.75 -3.33
C LYS A 142 -1.02 -3.22 -4.15
N ALA A 143 -2.23 -3.69 -3.91
CA ALA A 143 -3.41 -3.19 -4.60
C ALA A 143 -3.65 -1.69 -4.31
N GLU A 144 -3.43 -1.22 -3.08
CA GLU A 144 -3.52 0.21 -2.73
C GLU A 144 -2.39 1.03 -3.38
N ARG A 145 -1.16 0.54 -3.34
CA ARG A 145 -0.02 1.20 -4.00
C ARG A 145 -0.21 1.31 -5.50
N ASP A 146 -0.66 0.23 -6.16
CA ASP A 146 -0.90 0.22 -7.60
C ASP A 146 -1.95 1.27 -8.00
N ARG A 147 -3.07 1.38 -7.25
CA ARG A 147 -4.10 2.41 -7.47
C ARG A 147 -3.55 3.83 -7.34
N THR A 148 -2.73 4.07 -6.33
CA THR A 148 -2.08 5.37 -6.11
C THR A 148 -1.12 5.71 -7.24
N ILE A 149 -0.33 4.73 -7.69
CA ILE A 149 0.60 4.88 -8.82
C ILE A 149 -0.16 5.16 -10.12
N ASP A 150 -1.22 4.39 -10.39
CA ASP A 150 -2.03 4.55 -11.60
C ASP A 150 -2.77 5.90 -11.61
N PHE A 151 -3.28 6.34 -10.46
CA PHE A 151 -3.85 7.69 -10.34
C PHE A 151 -2.80 8.77 -10.65
N GLY A 152 -1.61 8.67 -10.06
CA GLY A 152 -0.52 9.62 -10.31
C GLY A 152 -0.06 9.63 -11.77
N ARG A 153 -0.05 8.48 -12.44
CA ARG A 153 0.26 8.36 -13.86
C ARG A 153 -0.84 8.94 -14.77
N LYS A 154 -2.08 8.74 -14.38
CA LYS A 154 -3.25 9.23 -15.15
C LYS A 154 -3.44 10.73 -15.03
N PHE A 155 -3.14 11.30 -13.87
CA PHE A 155 -3.33 12.71 -13.55
C PHE A 155 -2.04 13.35 -13.00
N PRO A 156 -0.94 13.40 -13.80
CA PRO A 156 0.32 13.97 -13.34
C PRO A 156 0.26 15.50 -13.32
N ASP A 157 0.95 16.11 -12.40
CA ASP A 157 1.35 17.50 -12.50
C ASP A 157 2.55 17.60 -13.44
N LYS A 158 2.29 18.05 -14.68
CA LYS A 158 3.30 18.10 -15.74
C LYS A 158 4.42 19.10 -15.44
N PHE A 159 4.12 20.18 -14.71
CA PHE A 159 5.11 21.17 -14.33
C PHE A 159 6.10 20.58 -13.32
N LEU A 160 5.60 20.00 -12.24
CA LEU A 160 6.45 19.38 -11.21
C LEU A 160 7.23 18.18 -11.74
N ALA A 161 6.60 17.33 -12.55
CA ALA A 161 7.29 16.21 -13.20
C ALA A 161 8.41 16.68 -14.14
N GLY A 162 8.15 17.73 -14.94
CA GLY A 162 9.14 18.36 -15.81
C GLY A 162 10.32 18.94 -15.03
N LEU A 163 10.03 19.63 -13.94
CA LEU A 163 11.05 20.22 -13.06
C LEU A 163 11.97 19.15 -12.45
N VAL A 164 11.41 18.03 -11.94
CA VAL A 164 12.19 16.91 -11.41
C VAL A 164 13.06 16.30 -12.50
N LYS A 165 12.51 16.09 -13.69
CA LYS A 165 13.26 15.55 -14.83
C LYS A 165 14.42 16.45 -15.28
N GLU A 166 14.16 17.75 -15.40
CA GLU A 166 15.18 18.74 -15.79
C GLU A 166 16.34 18.80 -14.76
N GLN A 167 16.00 18.83 -13.48
CA GLN A 167 16.98 19.05 -12.42
C GLN A 167 17.75 17.80 -12.00
N PHE A 168 17.09 16.64 -11.97
CA PHE A 168 17.66 15.38 -11.45
C PHE A 168 17.79 14.26 -12.51
N GLY A 169 17.30 14.46 -13.73
CA GLY A 169 17.32 13.43 -14.78
C GLY A 169 16.42 12.21 -14.49
N VAL A 170 15.46 12.34 -13.57
CA VAL A 170 14.58 11.25 -13.12
C VAL A 170 13.16 11.46 -13.63
N ASP A 171 12.59 10.43 -14.25
CA ASP A 171 11.16 10.42 -14.58
C ASP A 171 10.36 10.08 -13.32
N PHE A 172 9.61 11.06 -12.82
CA PHE A 172 8.84 10.96 -11.61
C PHE A 172 7.42 11.53 -11.82
N SER A 173 6.39 10.76 -11.51
CA SER A 173 5.00 11.22 -11.61
C SER A 173 4.58 11.85 -10.28
N VAL A 174 4.33 13.15 -10.30
CA VAL A 174 3.75 13.87 -9.15
C VAL A 174 2.25 14.01 -9.39
N PRO A 175 1.37 13.53 -8.50
CA PRO A 175 -0.06 13.74 -8.64
C PRO A 175 -0.43 15.23 -8.60
N GLN A 176 -1.56 15.58 -9.23
CA GLN A 176 -2.10 16.94 -9.14
C GLN A 176 -2.42 17.33 -7.68
N GLY A 177 -2.30 18.63 -7.38
CA GLY A 177 -2.58 19.19 -6.05
C GLY A 177 -1.32 19.42 -5.23
N TYR A 178 -0.22 18.75 -5.51
CA TYR A 178 1.08 19.07 -4.93
C TYR A 178 1.61 20.42 -5.42
N LYS A 179 2.41 21.09 -4.61
CA LYS A 179 2.99 22.39 -4.92
C LYS A 179 4.47 22.40 -4.60
N LEU A 180 5.25 23.07 -5.44
CA LEU A 180 6.64 23.40 -5.14
C LEU A 180 6.67 24.39 -3.96
N ARG A 181 7.39 24.05 -2.90
CA ARG A 181 7.54 24.88 -1.70
C ARG A 181 8.91 25.51 -1.58
N ALA A 182 9.93 24.75 -1.96
CA ALA A 182 11.29 25.28 -1.99
C ALA A 182 12.08 24.63 -3.15
N LYS A 183 13.00 25.42 -3.73
CA LYS A 183 13.89 25.01 -4.81
C LYS A 183 15.30 25.48 -4.51
N GLY A 184 16.27 24.59 -4.70
CA GLY A 184 17.70 24.89 -4.78
C GLY A 184 18.30 24.15 -5.96
N ASP A 185 19.57 24.32 -6.24
CA ASP A 185 20.23 23.67 -7.38
C ASP A 185 20.28 22.14 -7.23
N ASP A 186 20.36 21.66 -5.99
CA ASP A 186 20.47 20.25 -5.61
C ASP A 186 19.28 19.74 -4.77
N PHE A 187 18.17 20.50 -4.70
CA PHE A 187 17.09 20.26 -3.77
C PHE A 187 15.76 20.78 -4.28
N LEU A 188 14.70 19.96 -4.11
CA LEU A 188 13.29 20.35 -4.28
C LEU A 188 12.49 19.88 -3.07
N TRP A 189 11.64 20.74 -2.50
CA TRP A 189 10.62 20.42 -1.54
C TRP A 189 9.24 20.59 -2.18
N ILE A 190 8.44 19.53 -2.18
CA ILE A 190 7.12 19.46 -2.83
C ILE A 190 6.14 18.90 -1.81
N SER A 191 5.02 19.61 -1.57
CA SER A 191 4.00 19.16 -0.61
C SER A 191 2.59 19.38 -1.08
N TYR A 192 1.70 18.58 -0.53
CA TYR A 192 0.25 18.72 -0.58
C TYR A 192 -0.25 19.04 0.83
N GLU A 193 -1.01 20.13 0.96
CA GLU A 193 -1.53 20.59 2.24
C GLU A 193 -3.00 20.16 2.40
N PHE A 194 -3.26 19.38 3.42
CA PHE A 194 -4.60 19.08 3.91
C PHE A 194 -4.96 20.05 5.06
N PRO A 195 -6.24 20.23 5.42
CA PRO A 195 -6.62 21.09 6.52
C PRO A 195 -5.99 20.73 7.87
N GLN A 196 -5.68 19.46 8.10
CA GLN A 196 -5.16 18.95 9.39
C GLN A 196 -3.79 18.28 9.27
N ALA A 197 -3.24 18.16 8.07
CA ALA A 197 -1.97 17.48 7.84
C ALA A 197 -1.26 18.04 6.60
N SER A 198 0.05 17.86 6.54
CA SER A 198 0.84 18.13 5.35
C SER A 198 1.52 16.84 4.91
N GLN A 199 1.38 16.49 3.63
CA GLN A 199 2.08 15.36 3.03
C GLN A 199 3.06 15.89 2.01
N GLY A 200 4.32 15.51 2.14
CA GLY A 200 5.32 16.00 1.19
C GLY A 200 6.53 15.09 1.07
N PHE A 201 7.31 15.38 0.06
CA PHE A 201 8.58 14.74 -0.18
C PHE A 201 9.59 15.76 -0.68
N PHE A 202 10.84 15.52 -0.40
CA PHE A 202 11.93 16.29 -0.99
C PHE A 202 12.88 15.39 -1.76
N ILE A 203 13.39 15.93 -2.85
CA ILE A 203 14.37 15.28 -3.71
C ILE A 203 15.66 16.07 -3.58
N TYR A 204 16.76 15.37 -3.43
CA TYR A 204 18.07 16.00 -3.36
C TYR A 204 19.15 15.11 -4.00
N SER A 205 20.23 15.75 -4.41
CA SER A 205 21.40 15.07 -4.96
C SER A 205 22.68 15.57 -4.32
N TYR A 206 23.66 14.69 -4.19
CA TYR A 206 25.00 15.02 -3.73
C TYR A 206 26.03 14.04 -4.31
N PRO A 207 27.31 14.38 -4.38
CA PRO A 207 28.34 13.51 -4.93
C PRO A 207 28.45 12.19 -4.16
N TYR A 208 28.51 11.08 -4.89
CA TYR A 208 28.80 9.77 -4.32
C TYR A 208 30.29 9.64 -3.99
N THR A 209 30.64 9.41 -2.73
CA THR A 209 32.00 9.36 -2.22
C THR A 209 32.51 7.94 -1.91
N GLY A 210 31.71 6.92 -2.21
CA GLY A 210 32.07 5.52 -1.98
C GLY A 210 31.03 4.76 -1.17
N LYS A 211 31.28 3.48 -0.90
CA LYS A 211 30.30 2.58 -0.23
C LYS A 211 29.90 3.06 1.17
N GLN A 212 30.80 3.71 1.90
CA GLN A 212 30.53 4.28 3.22
C GLN A 212 29.47 5.40 3.19
N ALA A 213 29.20 6.01 2.03
CA ALA A 213 28.11 6.96 1.87
C ALA A 213 26.71 6.32 1.84
N LEU A 214 26.64 4.98 1.83
CA LEU A 214 25.40 4.20 1.79
C LEU A 214 25.16 3.44 3.12
N THR A 215 25.69 3.93 4.24
CA THR A 215 25.33 3.44 5.58
C THR A 215 24.10 4.20 6.11
N VAL A 216 23.41 3.65 7.10
CA VAL A 216 22.25 4.29 7.74
C VAL A 216 22.64 5.68 8.26
N GLU A 217 23.77 5.79 8.94
CA GLU A 217 24.25 7.03 9.53
C GLU A 217 24.52 8.09 8.45
N ALA A 218 25.27 7.73 7.40
CA ALA A 218 25.63 8.66 6.32
C ALA A 218 24.39 9.13 5.53
N LEU A 219 23.45 8.24 5.29
CA LEU A 219 22.19 8.59 4.62
C LEU A 219 21.30 9.46 5.50
N THR A 220 21.22 9.18 6.80
CA THR A 220 20.47 10.01 7.76
C THR A 220 21.10 11.40 7.91
N GLU A 221 22.42 11.50 7.99
CA GLU A 221 23.13 12.78 8.02
C GLU A 221 22.87 13.58 6.73
N ALA A 222 23.02 12.96 5.57
CA ALA A 222 22.71 13.60 4.30
C ALA A 222 21.26 14.09 4.25
N ARG A 223 20.29 13.23 4.63
CA ARG A 223 18.89 13.61 4.71
C ARG A 223 18.66 14.81 5.62
N ASN A 224 19.24 14.82 6.82
CA ASN A 224 19.08 15.90 7.79
C ASN A 224 19.67 17.23 7.30
N ARG A 225 20.82 17.19 6.62
CA ARG A 225 21.42 18.38 5.98
C ARG A 225 20.50 19.02 4.96
N PHE A 226 19.79 18.22 4.15
CA PHE A 226 18.84 18.74 3.17
C PHE A 226 17.49 19.09 3.81
N ALA A 227 17.00 18.30 4.76
CA ALA A 227 15.78 18.55 5.49
C ALA A 227 15.81 19.87 6.29
N ALA A 228 16.99 20.26 6.79
CA ALA A 228 17.17 21.55 7.48
C ALA A 228 16.85 22.79 6.62
N ARG A 229 16.72 22.63 5.30
CA ARG A 229 16.25 23.70 4.39
C ARG A 229 14.73 23.87 4.40
N ILE A 230 13.99 22.98 5.07
CA ILE A 230 12.53 23.00 5.21
C ILE A 230 12.25 23.65 6.57
N PRO A 231 11.63 24.86 6.60
CA PRO A 231 11.35 25.54 7.85
C PRO A 231 10.31 24.77 8.66
N GLY A 232 10.48 24.74 9.95
CA GLY A 232 9.51 24.24 10.91
C GLY A 232 8.46 25.30 11.27
N PRO A 233 7.54 24.96 12.18
CA PRO A 233 6.40 25.81 12.51
C PRO A 233 6.76 27.06 13.34
N SER A 234 7.93 27.10 13.97
CA SER A 234 8.41 28.23 14.78
C SER A 234 9.69 28.84 14.19
N GLU A 235 9.95 30.11 14.53
CA GLU A 235 11.11 30.81 14.06
C GLU A 235 12.40 30.06 14.43
N GLY A 236 13.30 29.87 13.44
CA GLY A 236 14.55 29.14 13.58
C GLY A 236 14.43 27.62 13.66
N SER A 237 13.21 27.05 13.67
CA SER A 237 13.03 25.61 13.61
C SER A 237 13.07 25.09 12.16
N TYR A 238 13.46 23.83 12.02
CA TYR A 238 13.60 23.15 10.72
C TYR A 238 13.30 21.66 10.84
N MET A 239 13.11 21.01 9.70
CA MET A 239 12.82 19.58 9.64
C MET A 239 14.09 18.76 9.92
N ILE A 240 13.93 17.69 10.71
CA ILE A 240 14.98 16.70 11.00
C ILE A 240 14.36 15.31 11.10
N THR A 241 15.16 14.26 10.96
CA THR A 241 14.72 12.88 11.24
C THR A 241 14.42 12.73 12.72
N ALA A 242 13.27 12.17 13.05
CA ALA A 242 12.93 11.87 14.44
C ALA A 242 13.72 10.67 14.96
N ASP A 243 14.25 10.78 16.19
CA ASP A 243 15.05 9.72 16.83
C ASP A 243 14.23 8.56 17.38
N VAL A 244 12.90 8.61 17.21
CA VAL A 244 11.98 7.60 17.76
C VAL A 244 11.89 6.32 16.93
N TYR A 245 12.45 6.32 15.73
CA TYR A 245 12.43 5.18 14.82
C TYR A 245 13.83 4.88 14.30
N GLU A 246 14.20 3.60 14.34
CA GLU A 246 15.43 3.13 13.73
C GLU A 246 15.25 3.06 12.21
N PRO A 247 16.10 3.73 11.40
CA PRO A 247 16.01 3.67 9.94
C PRO A 247 16.34 2.27 9.41
N ASP A 248 15.51 1.76 8.50
CA ASP A 248 15.74 0.48 7.82
C ASP A 248 16.39 0.72 6.45
N LEU A 249 17.56 0.10 6.23
CA LEU A 249 18.30 0.18 4.98
C LEU A 249 18.13 -1.10 4.17
N ARG A 250 17.50 -0.99 3.00
CA ARG A 250 17.31 -2.12 2.09
C ARG A 250 17.98 -1.90 0.76
N THR A 251 18.54 -2.98 0.21
CA THR A 251 19.10 -2.99 -1.14
C THR A 251 18.13 -3.69 -2.08
N PHE A 252 17.85 -3.08 -3.21
CA PHE A 252 16.98 -3.68 -4.23
C PHE A 252 17.57 -3.50 -5.64
N ARG A 253 16.99 -4.20 -6.62
CA ARG A 253 17.33 -4.05 -8.04
C ARG A 253 16.14 -3.48 -8.79
N LEU A 254 16.39 -2.45 -9.59
CA LEU A 254 15.42 -1.86 -10.49
C LEU A 254 16.04 -1.77 -11.89
N ALA A 255 15.35 -2.31 -12.89
CA ALA A 255 15.82 -2.35 -14.27
C ALA A 255 17.28 -2.87 -14.41
N GLY A 256 17.64 -3.91 -13.63
CA GLY A 256 18.97 -4.50 -13.61
C GLY A 256 20.03 -3.74 -12.82
N ARG A 257 19.75 -2.54 -12.35
CA ARG A 257 20.65 -1.75 -11.48
C ARG A 257 20.35 -1.99 -10.00
N ARG A 258 21.41 -2.01 -9.20
CA ARG A 258 21.32 -2.13 -7.74
C ARG A 258 21.21 -0.73 -7.13
N PHE A 259 20.27 -0.58 -6.22
CA PHE A 259 20.03 0.63 -5.43
C PHE A 259 20.06 0.29 -3.95
#